data_0e6226b0cbaa118619bd67cc3bf36240
#
_entry.id   0e6226b0cbaa118619bd67cc3bf36240
#
_cell.length_a   1.000
_cell.length_b   1.000
_cell.length_c   1.000
_cell.angle_alpha   90.00
_cell.angle_beta   90.00
_cell.angle_gamma   90.00
#
_symmetry.space_group_name_H-M   'P 1'
#
loop_
_entity.id
_entity.type
_entity.pdbx_description
1 polymer ?
#
loop_
_entity_poly.entity_id
_entity_poly.type
_entity_poly.pdbx_seq_one_letter_code
_entity_poly.pdbx_strand_id
1 'polypeptide(L)'
;DDINYPADKAVNRAADLIDQVRLSHRMMHIARDLSGGEKQRVVLARQLAKDPALLFADEPTGTLDPETAKVVHAMLSEAAKANTMGMVVTSHFSQVIEDMAHTAILLSEGKIAAMGEPKKVVKEFTRGAKEDEREEVPEFGRTILSARDVAKRYISADRGVVRAVNVVSFDVAEKEIFGIIGKSGAGKTTLSRIIAGIIEPTSGEMNVRIGDDWVDMTKPGITERGRAKEYIGLLHQEYDLYPHRTVIDNLTDAIGLEFPKELAIRKAVITLGMAGFSPEKSKAILNRLPSELSDGERHRVALAQVLIREPRLVILDEPTGTMDPITKKDVKHSILHARDEMDETFVIVSHDMDFVGEICDRVALMRGGKIVAIGKTPEILAQVTAEEKKD
;
A
#
# COMPACT_ATOMS: atom_id res chain seq x y z
N ASP A 1 4.52 -26.57 24.16
CA ASP A 1 4.52 -27.09 25.55
C ASP A 1 3.12 -27.34 26.09
N ASP A 2 2.06 -26.87 25.41
CA ASP A 2 0.66 -27.05 25.89
C ASP A 2 -0.01 -28.34 25.37
N ILE A 3 0.67 -29.09 24.53
CA ILE A 3 0.21 -30.40 24.05
C ILE A 3 1.20 -31.43 24.58
N ASN A 4 0.71 -32.46 25.27
CA ASN A 4 1.47 -33.61 25.78
C ASN A 4 1.98 -34.45 24.60
N TYR A 5 2.75 -33.83 23.68
CA TYR A 5 3.32 -34.51 22.53
C TYR A 5 4.65 -35.15 22.92
N PRO A 6 4.88 -36.43 22.59
CA PRO A 6 6.13 -37.12 22.95
C PRO A 6 7.34 -36.38 22.40
N ALA A 7 8.29 -36.03 23.27
CA ALA A 7 9.46 -35.23 22.90
C ALA A 7 10.32 -35.87 21.80
N ASP A 8 10.39 -37.21 21.79
CA ASP A 8 11.08 -38.03 20.78
C ASP A 8 10.48 -37.90 19.39
N LYS A 9 9.17 -37.56 19.29
CA LYS A 9 8.44 -37.39 18.02
C LYS A 9 8.31 -35.93 17.59
N ALA A 10 8.56 -34.97 18.51
CA ALA A 10 8.33 -33.56 18.26
C ALA A 10 9.19 -33.00 17.11
N VAL A 11 10.46 -33.44 17.03
CA VAL A 11 11.40 -32.97 15.98
C VAL A 11 10.94 -33.45 14.59
N ASN A 12 10.56 -34.73 14.49
CA ASN A 12 10.08 -35.28 13.22
C ASN A 12 8.77 -34.63 12.80
N ARG A 13 7.83 -34.41 13.73
CA ARG A 13 6.57 -33.73 13.45
C ARG A 13 6.81 -32.29 12.98
N ALA A 14 7.76 -31.56 13.61
CA ALA A 14 8.13 -30.23 13.18
C ALA A 14 8.72 -30.21 11.76
N ALA A 15 9.59 -31.18 11.44
CA ALA A 15 10.16 -31.35 10.11
C ALA A 15 9.09 -31.63 9.05
N ASP A 16 8.15 -32.53 9.33
CA ASP A 16 7.03 -32.88 8.44
C ASP A 16 6.15 -31.63 8.16
N LEU A 17 5.86 -30.83 9.20
CA LEU A 17 5.07 -29.61 9.07
C LEU A 17 5.81 -28.52 8.27
N ILE A 18 7.13 -28.39 8.47
CA ILE A 18 7.98 -27.46 7.70
C ILE A 18 8.03 -27.87 6.23
N ASP A 19 8.07 -29.18 5.96
CA ASP A 19 8.02 -29.71 4.59
C ASP A 19 6.64 -29.47 3.96
N GLN A 20 5.56 -29.73 4.70
CA GLN A 20 4.18 -29.48 4.25
C GLN A 20 3.97 -28.02 3.82
N VAL A 21 4.63 -27.06 4.50
CA VAL A 21 4.59 -25.64 4.13
C VAL A 21 5.74 -25.21 3.19
N ARG A 22 6.44 -26.17 2.59
CA ARG A 22 7.52 -25.99 1.60
C ARG A 22 8.63 -25.04 2.11
N LEU A 23 9.04 -25.22 3.37
CA LEU A 23 10.11 -24.44 4.00
C LEU A 23 11.33 -25.28 4.43
N SER A 24 11.47 -26.53 3.96
CA SER A 24 12.57 -27.40 4.33
C SER A 24 13.95 -26.81 4.05
N HIS A 25 14.08 -26.00 2.98
CA HIS A 25 15.29 -25.26 2.65
C HIS A 25 15.60 -24.07 3.58
N ARG A 26 14.70 -23.74 4.51
CA ARG A 26 14.83 -22.67 5.50
C ARG A 26 14.78 -23.16 6.95
N MET A 27 14.80 -24.45 7.17
CA MET A 27 14.59 -25.09 8.48
C MET A 27 15.53 -24.54 9.57
N MET A 28 16.77 -24.18 9.22
CA MET A 28 17.79 -23.66 10.15
C MET A 28 17.81 -22.13 10.23
N HIS A 29 16.91 -21.42 9.53
CA HIS A 29 16.87 -19.96 9.55
C HIS A 29 16.08 -19.44 10.75
N ILE A 30 16.51 -18.29 11.28
CA ILE A 30 15.77 -17.60 12.34
C ILE A 30 14.56 -16.90 11.69
N ALA A 31 13.40 -16.95 12.34
CA ALA A 31 12.15 -16.43 11.80
C ALA A 31 12.20 -14.95 11.37
N ARG A 32 13.04 -14.11 12.03
CA ARG A 32 13.21 -12.70 11.65
C ARG A 32 13.82 -12.51 10.26
N ASP A 33 14.62 -13.48 9.79
CA ASP A 33 15.37 -13.39 8.53
C ASP A 33 14.57 -13.94 7.34
N LEU A 34 13.35 -14.41 7.60
CA LEU A 34 12.42 -14.90 6.59
C LEU A 34 11.65 -13.75 5.92
N SER A 35 11.30 -13.94 4.65
CA SER A 35 10.40 -13.05 3.91
C SER A 35 8.98 -13.04 4.49
N GLY A 36 8.14 -12.08 4.10
CA GLY A 36 6.75 -11.99 4.55
C GLY A 36 5.97 -13.28 4.28
N GLY A 37 6.05 -13.82 3.07
CA GLY A 37 5.39 -15.08 2.69
C GLY A 37 5.96 -16.30 3.41
N GLU A 38 7.27 -16.36 3.66
CA GLU A 38 7.90 -17.42 4.45
C GLU A 38 7.42 -17.36 5.91
N LYS A 39 7.30 -16.17 6.51
CA LYS A 39 6.75 -15.96 7.86
C LYS A 39 5.30 -16.44 7.96
N GLN A 40 4.45 -16.12 6.98
CA GLN A 40 3.07 -16.60 6.92
C GLN A 40 3.00 -18.12 6.90
N ARG A 41 3.86 -18.76 6.13
CA ARG A 41 3.95 -20.23 6.06
C ARG A 41 4.40 -20.87 7.38
N VAL A 42 5.33 -20.24 8.11
CA VAL A 42 5.72 -20.68 9.47
C VAL A 42 4.54 -20.55 10.44
N VAL A 43 3.75 -19.46 10.34
CA VAL A 43 2.54 -19.31 11.16
C VAL A 43 1.54 -20.42 10.87
N LEU A 44 1.33 -20.77 9.58
CA LEU A 44 0.48 -21.87 9.20
C LEU A 44 0.97 -23.20 9.80
N ALA A 45 2.26 -23.55 9.63
CA ALA A 45 2.85 -24.77 10.20
C ALA A 45 2.63 -24.84 11.71
N ARG A 46 2.80 -23.73 12.42
CA ARG A 46 2.57 -23.63 13.87
C ARG A 46 1.11 -23.90 14.26
N GLN A 47 0.14 -23.46 13.45
CA GLN A 47 -1.27 -23.76 13.70
C GLN A 47 -1.60 -25.22 13.40
N LEU A 48 -1.06 -25.78 12.30
CA LEU A 48 -1.23 -27.18 11.96
C LEU A 48 -0.61 -28.13 13.00
N ALA A 49 0.42 -27.71 13.70
CA ALA A 49 1.03 -28.48 14.79
C ALA A 49 0.05 -28.80 15.93
N LYS A 50 -1.03 -28.04 16.06
CA LYS A 50 -2.09 -28.23 17.08
C LYS A 50 -3.14 -29.25 16.65
N ASP A 51 -3.05 -29.78 15.44
CA ASP A 51 -4.02 -30.69 14.82
C ASP A 51 -5.47 -30.18 14.90
N PRO A 52 -5.76 -28.96 14.38
CA PRO A 52 -7.04 -28.32 14.57
C PRO A 52 -8.14 -28.97 13.73
N ALA A 53 -9.33 -29.18 14.29
CA ALA A 53 -10.52 -29.58 13.52
C ALA A 53 -11.06 -28.40 12.68
N LEU A 54 -10.78 -27.14 13.09
CA LEU A 54 -11.22 -25.94 12.42
C LEU A 54 -10.10 -24.88 12.47
N LEU A 55 -9.75 -24.32 11.31
CA LEU A 55 -8.77 -23.25 11.14
C LEU A 55 -9.48 -21.94 10.78
N PHE A 56 -9.19 -20.88 11.52
CA PHE A 56 -9.57 -19.52 11.16
C PHE A 56 -8.36 -18.79 10.55
N ALA A 57 -8.49 -18.32 9.32
CA ALA A 57 -7.48 -17.57 8.62
C ALA A 57 -8.02 -16.16 8.28
N ASP A 58 -7.60 -15.18 9.07
CA ASP A 58 -8.02 -13.79 8.94
C ASP A 58 -7.02 -13.06 8.04
N GLU A 59 -7.47 -12.63 6.86
CA GLU A 59 -6.67 -11.95 5.82
C GLU A 59 -5.28 -12.59 5.62
N PRO A 60 -5.18 -13.91 5.38
CA PRO A 60 -3.91 -14.65 5.46
C PRO A 60 -2.86 -14.22 4.44
N THR A 61 -3.24 -13.42 3.45
CA THR A 61 -2.36 -12.97 2.35
C THR A 61 -2.45 -11.47 2.07
N GLY A 62 -3.13 -10.72 2.90
CA GLY A 62 -3.40 -9.29 2.69
C GLY A 62 -2.14 -8.43 2.50
N THR A 63 -0.99 -8.81 3.07
CA THR A 63 0.28 -8.07 2.97
C THR A 63 1.24 -8.64 1.92
N LEU A 64 0.84 -9.64 1.16
CA LEU A 64 1.69 -10.35 0.20
C LEU A 64 1.43 -9.86 -1.23
N ASP A 65 2.47 -9.93 -2.06
CA ASP A 65 2.32 -9.75 -3.50
C ASP A 65 1.46 -10.89 -4.10
N PRO A 66 0.80 -10.66 -5.26
CA PRO A 66 -0.14 -11.62 -5.83
C PRO A 66 0.44 -13.02 -6.11
N GLU A 67 1.72 -13.12 -6.50
CA GLU A 67 2.36 -14.42 -6.78
C GLU A 67 2.57 -15.22 -5.48
N THR A 68 3.11 -14.55 -4.45
CA THR A 68 3.28 -15.17 -3.13
C THR A 68 1.94 -15.51 -2.48
N ALA A 69 0.92 -14.67 -2.64
CA ALA A 69 -0.42 -14.93 -2.14
C ALA A 69 -1.02 -16.23 -2.74
N LYS A 70 -0.92 -16.44 -4.05
CA LYS A 70 -1.37 -17.68 -4.71
C LYS A 70 -0.73 -18.93 -4.12
N VAL A 71 0.57 -18.88 -3.83
CA VAL A 71 1.29 -19.99 -3.20
C VAL A 71 0.72 -20.31 -1.81
N VAL A 72 0.50 -19.29 -0.98
CA VAL A 72 -0.07 -19.44 0.37
C VAL A 72 -1.51 -19.98 0.30
N HIS A 73 -2.34 -19.50 -0.64
CA HIS A 73 -3.71 -20.00 -0.84
C HIS A 73 -3.73 -21.47 -1.23
N ALA A 74 -2.88 -21.89 -2.18
CA ALA A 74 -2.77 -23.29 -2.56
C ALA A 74 -2.40 -24.16 -1.37
N MET A 75 -1.43 -23.72 -0.56
CA MET A 75 -0.99 -24.45 0.64
C MET A 75 -2.07 -24.53 1.71
N LEU A 76 -2.82 -23.47 1.96
CA LEU A 76 -3.98 -23.49 2.87
C LEU A 76 -5.02 -24.50 2.42
N SER A 77 -5.35 -24.51 1.12
CA SER A 77 -6.30 -25.47 0.55
C SER A 77 -5.80 -26.92 0.61
N GLU A 78 -4.52 -27.14 0.31
CA GLU A 78 -3.88 -28.46 0.42
C GLU A 78 -3.87 -28.94 1.88
N ALA A 79 -3.51 -28.06 2.83
CA ALA A 79 -3.50 -28.38 4.25
C ALA A 79 -4.89 -28.72 4.79
N ALA A 80 -5.94 -27.97 4.38
CA ALA A 80 -7.31 -28.26 4.77
C ALA A 80 -7.77 -29.63 4.29
N LYS A 81 -7.46 -29.99 3.04
CA LYS A 81 -7.78 -31.30 2.45
C LYS A 81 -7.00 -32.45 3.12
N ALA A 82 -5.68 -32.29 3.28
CA ALA A 82 -4.80 -33.30 3.84
C ALA A 82 -5.15 -33.67 5.30
N ASN A 83 -5.54 -32.66 6.09
CA ASN A 83 -5.88 -32.84 7.51
C ASN A 83 -7.39 -32.99 7.77
N THR A 84 -8.21 -33.08 6.73
CA THR A 84 -9.69 -33.20 6.82
C THR A 84 -10.29 -32.18 7.81
N MET A 85 -9.76 -30.93 7.79
CA MET A 85 -10.19 -29.88 8.69
C MET A 85 -11.11 -28.88 8.01
N GLY A 86 -12.03 -28.30 8.78
CA GLY A 86 -12.81 -27.15 8.35
C GLY A 86 -11.91 -25.90 8.29
N MET A 87 -12.20 -24.97 7.37
CA MET A 87 -11.50 -23.71 7.28
C MET A 87 -12.47 -22.56 7.07
N VAL A 88 -12.29 -21.48 7.84
CA VAL A 88 -12.97 -20.22 7.64
C VAL A 88 -11.91 -19.19 7.27
N VAL A 89 -12.05 -18.59 6.10
CA VAL A 89 -11.11 -17.56 5.58
C VAL A 89 -11.85 -16.25 5.45
N THR A 90 -11.30 -15.18 6.00
CA THR A 90 -11.74 -13.83 5.64
C THR A 90 -10.82 -13.29 4.55
N SER A 91 -11.37 -12.62 3.58
CA SER A 91 -10.60 -11.92 2.56
C SER A 91 -11.48 -10.88 1.86
N HIS A 92 -10.86 -9.77 1.51
CA HIS A 92 -11.45 -8.76 0.63
C HIS A 92 -11.08 -8.99 -0.84
N PHE A 93 -10.18 -9.93 -1.13
CA PHE A 93 -9.85 -10.32 -2.49
C PHE A 93 -10.88 -11.29 -3.05
N SER A 94 -11.70 -10.81 -3.98
CA SER A 94 -12.77 -11.60 -4.61
C SER A 94 -12.28 -12.92 -5.19
N GLN A 95 -11.11 -12.91 -5.85
CA GLN A 95 -10.52 -14.10 -6.46
C GLN A 95 -10.19 -15.18 -5.43
N VAL A 96 -9.72 -14.78 -4.24
CA VAL A 96 -9.42 -15.73 -3.14
C VAL A 96 -10.67 -16.49 -2.71
N ILE A 97 -11.77 -15.73 -2.54
CA ILE A 97 -13.05 -16.32 -2.13
C ILE A 97 -13.60 -17.23 -3.22
N GLU A 98 -13.51 -16.85 -4.50
CA GLU A 98 -13.96 -17.68 -5.62
C GLU A 98 -13.14 -18.97 -5.77
N ASP A 99 -11.82 -18.91 -5.56
CA ASP A 99 -10.91 -20.04 -5.78
C ASP A 99 -10.88 -21.03 -4.59
N MET A 100 -11.07 -20.55 -3.35
CA MET A 100 -10.89 -21.35 -2.14
C MET A 100 -12.19 -21.78 -1.47
N ALA A 101 -13.23 -20.95 -1.50
CA ALA A 101 -14.41 -21.18 -0.69
C ALA A 101 -15.41 -22.12 -1.37
N HIS A 102 -16.03 -23.02 -0.59
CA HIS A 102 -17.21 -23.76 -1.02
C HIS A 102 -18.51 -22.97 -0.80
N THR A 103 -18.53 -22.12 0.23
CA THR A 103 -19.64 -21.21 0.56
C THR A 103 -19.03 -19.89 0.98
N ALA A 104 -19.56 -18.79 0.48
CA ALA A 104 -19.17 -17.44 0.86
C ALA A 104 -20.27 -16.77 1.69
N ILE A 105 -19.85 -15.88 2.58
CA ILE A 105 -20.71 -15.02 3.38
C ILE A 105 -20.25 -13.58 3.18
N LEU A 106 -21.15 -12.72 2.74
CA LEU A 106 -20.92 -11.27 2.69
C LEU A 106 -21.41 -10.63 3.98
N LEU A 107 -20.50 -9.96 4.67
CA LEU A 107 -20.81 -9.17 5.86
C LEU A 107 -20.90 -7.68 5.49
N SER A 108 -21.94 -7.01 5.94
CA SER A 108 -22.12 -5.56 5.80
C SER A 108 -22.70 -5.03 7.12
N GLU A 109 -22.07 -3.99 7.69
CA GLU A 109 -22.50 -3.36 8.94
C GLU A 109 -22.73 -4.37 10.11
N GLY A 110 -21.89 -5.40 10.19
CA GLY A 110 -21.99 -6.44 11.22
C GLY A 110 -23.13 -7.43 11.00
N LYS A 111 -23.78 -7.44 9.83
CA LYS A 111 -24.88 -8.35 9.46
C LYS A 111 -24.51 -9.16 8.24
N ILE A 112 -25.12 -10.35 8.11
CA ILE A 112 -25.02 -11.15 6.89
C ILE A 112 -25.90 -10.50 5.83
N ALA A 113 -25.29 -9.95 4.78
CA ALA A 113 -25.96 -9.36 3.64
C ALA A 113 -26.29 -10.42 2.56
N ALA A 114 -25.36 -11.36 2.32
CA ALA A 114 -25.58 -12.48 1.40
C ALA A 114 -24.82 -13.72 1.88
N MET A 115 -25.31 -14.91 1.52
CA MET A 115 -24.67 -16.20 1.78
C MET A 115 -24.98 -17.18 0.67
N GLY A 116 -23.98 -17.94 0.19
CA GLY A 116 -24.19 -18.97 -0.83
C GLY A 116 -22.98 -19.24 -1.68
N GLU A 117 -23.22 -19.53 -2.96
CA GLU A 117 -22.17 -19.81 -3.94
C GLU A 117 -21.20 -18.63 -4.06
N PRO A 118 -19.87 -18.85 -3.97
CA PRO A 118 -18.86 -17.78 -3.94
C PRO A 118 -19.00 -16.77 -5.06
N LYS A 119 -19.13 -17.22 -6.31
CA LYS A 119 -19.28 -16.34 -7.48
C LYS A 119 -20.50 -15.41 -7.41
N LYS A 120 -21.60 -15.87 -6.82
CA LYS A 120 -22.82 -15.04 -6.68
C LYS A 120 -22.64 -14.00 -5.60
N VAL A 121 -22.06 -14.40 -4.46
CA VAL A 121 -21.80 -13.51 -3.32
C VAL A 121 -20.76 -12.45 -3.68
N VAL A 122 -19.68 -12.84 -4.38
CA VAL A 122 -18.68 -11.91 -4.90
C VAL A 122 -19.27 -10.91 -5.88
N LYS A 123 -20.16 -11.36 -6.80
CA LYS A 123 -20.84 -10.47 -7.73
C LYS A 123 -21.73 -9.45 -7.00
N GLU A 124 -22.33 -9.81 -5.89
CA GLU A 124 -23.12 -8.90 -5.07
C GLU A 124 -22.22 -7.90 -4.34
N PHE A 125 -21.09 -8.33 -3.81
CA PHE A 125 -20.06 -7.49 -3.20
C PHE A 125 -19.53 -6.44 -4.19
N THR A 126 -19.21 -6.84 -5.42
CA THR A 126 -18.69 -5.94 -6.45
C THR A 126 -19.76 -5.05 -7.11
N ARG A 127 -21.05 -5.39 -6.97
CA ARG A 127 -22.16 -4.62 -7.56
C ARG A 127 -22.28 -3.18 -7.03
N GLY A 128 -21.76 -2.90 -5.82
CA GLY A 128 -21.69 -1.56 -5.26
C GLY A 128 -20.58 -0.69 -5.86
N ALA A 129 -19.64 -1.29 -6.56
CA ALA A 129 -18.56 -0.60 -7.25
C ALA A 129 -19.01 -0.27 -8.69
N LYS A 130 -19.81 0.80 -8.87
CA LYS A 130 -20.07 1.33 -10.22
C LYS A 130 -18.74 1.79 -10.82
N GLU A 131 -18.51 1.45 -12.08
CA GLU A 131 -17.45 2.05 -12.90
C GLU A 131 -17.82 3.52 -13.10
N ASP A 132 -17.11 4.44 -12.43
CA ASP A 132 -17.13 5.83 -12.80
C ASP A 132 -16.16 5.99 -13.97
N GLU A 133 -16.69 6.41 -15.11
CA GLU A 133 -15.89 6.83 -16.26
C GLU A 133 -14.95 7.94 -15.78
N ARG A 134 -13.69 7.85 -16.18
CA ARG A 134 -12.66 8.84 -15.88
C ARG A 134 -13.06 10.13 -16.58
N GLU A 135 -13.28 11.19 -15.82
CA GLU A 135 -13.40 12.54 -16.38
C GLU A 135 -12.11 12.89 -17.15
N GLU A 136 -12.21 13.83 -18.11
CA GLU A 136 -11.13 14.20 -19.02
C GLU A 136 -9.81 14.42 -18.27
N VAL A 137 -8.71 13.92 -18.85
CA VAL A 137 -7.35 14.12 -18.31
C VAL A 137 -7.05 15.62 -18.32
N PRO A 138 -6.72 16.25 -17.17
CA PRO A 138 -6.48 17.68 -17.12
C PRO A 138 -5.24 18.07 -17.94
N GLU A 139 -5.18 19.30 -18.41
CA GLU A 139 -3.93 19.85 -18.95
C GLU A 139 -2.87 19.90 -17.86
N PHE A 140 -1.77 19.20 -18.07
CA PHE A 140 -0.65 19.23 -17.16
C PHE A 140 0.07 20.58 -17.18
N GLY A 141 0.45 21.05 -16.00
CA GLY A 141 1.24 22.26 -15.84
C GLY A 141 2.73 22.04 -16.20
N ARG A 142 3.57 22.94 -15.69
CA ARG A 142 5.03 22.84 -15.88
C ARG A 142 5.59 21.69 -15.04
N THR A 143 6.79 21.19 -15.40
CA THR A 143 7.51 20.20 -14.60
C THR A 143 7.69 20.67 -13.15
N ILE A 144 7.26 19.85 -12.17
CA ILE A 144 7.41 20.14 -10.73
C ILE A 144 8.54 19.31 -10.12
N LEU A 145 8.76 18.09 -10.60
CA LEU A 145 9.82 17.18 -10.14
C LEU A 145 10.69 16.76 -11.32
N SER A 146 12.00 16.87 -11.17
CA SER A 146 12.98 16.44 -12.17
C SER A 146 14.05 15.58 -11.51
N ALA A 147 14.20 14.35 -11.99
CA ALA A 147 15.23 13.40 -11.59
C ALA A 147 16.18 13.13 -12.77
N ARG A 148 17.50 13.22 -12.52
CA ARG A 148 18.53 12.97 -13.53
C ARG A 148 19.60 12.04 -12.95
N ASP A 149 19.74 10.88 -13.57
CA ASP A 149 20.77 9.87 -13.25
C ASP A 149 20.84 9.50 -11.75
N VAL A 150 19.69 9.51 -11.08
CA VAL A 150 19.58 9.27 -9.64
C VAL A 150 19.94 7.82 -9.35
N ALA A 151 20.87 7.63 -8.41
CA ALA A 151 21.25 6.30 -7.95
C ALA A 151 21.33 6.24 -6.41
N LYS A 152 20.97 5.09 -5.84
CA LYS A 152 21.15 4.78 -4.41
C LYS A 152 21.75 3.41 -4.22
N ARG A 153 22.86 3.38 -3.49
CA ARG A 153 23.57 2.15 -3.14
C ARG A 153 23.59 2.01 -1.61
N TYR A 154 23.37 0.79 -1.16
CA TYR A 154 23.58 0.39 0.24
C TYR A 154 24.73 -0.60 0.29
N ILE A 155 25.53 -0.53 1.35
CA ILE A 155 26.58 -1.50 1.64
C ILE A 155 26.04 -2.40 2.75
N SER A 156 25.93 -3.69 2.46
CA SER A 156 25.51 -4.72 3.42
C SER A 156 26.69 -5.66 3.66
N ALA A 157 26.92 -6.05 4.90
CA ALA A 157 27.95 -7.00 5.26
C ALA A 157 27.73 -8.37 4.59
N ASP A 158 26.46 -8.77 4.44
CA ASP A 158 26.08 -10.10 3.94
C ASP A 158 25.88 -10.14 2.41
N ARG A 159 25.48 -9.02 1.78
CA ARG A 159 25.08 -8.94 0.36
C ARG A 159 25.98 -8.06 -0.49
N GLY A 160 27.04 -7.48 0.10
CA GLY A 160 27.93 -6.56 -0.61
C GLY A 160 27.20 -5.25 -0.98
N VAL A 161 27.39 -4.76 -2.22
CA VAL A 161 26.78 -3.52 -2.70
C VAL A 161 25.41 -3.81 -3.30
N VAL A 162 24.35 -3.36 -2.63
CA VAL A 162 22.96 -3.42 -3.14
C VAL A 162 22.63 -2.10 -3.84
N ARG A 163 22.32 -2.16 -5.14
CA ARG A 163 21.88 -1.01 -5.94
C ARG A 163 20.37 -0.91 -5.91
N ALA A 164 19.83 -0.23 -4.88
CA ALA A 164 18.39 -0.10 -4.72
C ALA A 164 17.74 0.81 -5.78
N VAL A 165 18.43 1.87 -6.19
CA VAL A 165 18.08 2.71 -7.36
C VAL A 165 19.33 2.79 -8.22
N ASN A 166 19.21 2.54 -9.51
CA ASN A 166 20.34 2.37 -10.40
C ASN A 166 20.21 3.23 -11.67
N VAL A 167 20.59 4.50 -11.55
CA VAL A 167 20.61 5.50 -12.64
C VAL A 167 19.22 5.66 -13.25
N VAL A 168 18.33 6.34 -12.55
CA VAL A 168 16.97 6.62 -13.03
C VAL A 168 16.81 8.09 -13.37
N SER A 169 16.12 8.37 -14.47
CA SER A 169 15.79 9.72 -14.92
C SER A 169 14.31 9.80 -15.32
N PHE A 170 13.58 10.79 -14.81
CA PHE A 170 12.18 11.05 -15.15
C PHE A 170 11.78 12.46 -14.72
N ASP A 171 10.64 12.91 -15.23
CA ASP A 171 10.02 14.17 -14.87
C ASP A 171 8.55 13.95 -14.52
N VAL A 172 8.03 14.74 -13.57
CA VAL A 172 6.61 14.79 -13.23
C VAL A 172 6.11 16.23 -13.43
N ALA A 173 4.95 16.38 -14.05
CA ALA A 173 4.32 17.67 -14.29
C ALA A 173 3.37 18.06 -13.12
N GLU A 174 3.04 19.34 -12.98
CA GLU A 174 2.00 19.79 -12.07
C GLU A 174 0.65 19.20 -12.46
N LYS A 175 -0.18 18.84 -11.46
CA LYS A 175 -1.49 18.21 -11.61
C LYS A 175 -1.46 16.80 -12.21
N GLU A 176 -0.28 16.22 -12.42
CA GLU A 176 -0.12 14.85 -12.90
C GLU A 176 -0.25 13.87 -11.73
N ILE A 177 -0.91 12.75 -11.97
CA ILE A 177 -0.84 11.56 -11.11
C ILE A 177 0.13 10.59 -11.77
N PHE A 178 1.37 10.57 -11.28
CA PHE A 178 2.46 9.77 -11.82
C PHE A 178 2.66 8.48 -11.02
N GLY A 179 2.55 7.33 -11.70
CA GLY A 179 2.72 6.01 -11.08
C GLY A 179 4.16 5.51 -11.15
N ILE A 180 4.66 4.91 -10.07
CA ILE A 180 5.90 4.12 -10.05
C ILE A 180 5.53 2.68 -9.73
N ILE A 181 5.60 1.80 -10.73
CA ILE A 181 5.15 0.41 -10.63
C ILE A 181 6.30 -0.57 -10.75
N GLY A 182 6.11 -1.79 -10.23
CA GLY A 182 7.10 -2.88 -10.32
C GLY A 182 6.97 -3.88 -9.19
N LYS A 183 7.61 -5.05 -9.35
CA LYS A 183 7.59 -6.12 -8.33
C LYS A 183 8.20 -5.66 -7.00
N SER A 184 7.91 -6.37 -5.90
CA SER A 184 8.55 -6.12 -4.60
C SER A 184 10.07 -6.18 -4.74
N GLY A 185 10.78 -5.28 -4.03
CA GLY A 185 12.24 -5.17 -4.14
C GLY A 185 12.77 -4.45 -5.39
N ALA A 186 11.92 -3.94 -6.28
CA ALA A 186 12.36 -3.19 -7.46
C ALA A 186 13.00 -1.81 -7.17
N GLY A 187 12.95 -1.33 -5.91
CA GLY A 187 13.53 -0.05 -5.49
C GLY A 187 12.53 1.10 -5.36
N LYS A 188 11.24 0.86 -5.55
CA LYS A 188 10.16 1.85 -5.54
C LYS A 188 10.13 2.70 -4.25
N THR A 189 10.05 2.04 -3.08
CA THR A 189 10.04 2.72 -1.77
C THR A 189 11.36 3.48 -1.50
N THR A 190 12.50 3.00 -2.03
CA THR A 190 13.75 3.77 -1.94
C THR A 190 13.66 5.05 -2.77
N LEU A 191 13.10 4.97 -3.98
CA LEU A 191 12.93 6.12 -4.85
C LEU A 191 11.92 7.12 -4.26
N SER A 192 10.78 6.66 -3.70
CA SER A 192 9.80 7.54 -3.03
C SER A 192 10.42 8.30 -1.86
N ARG A 193 11.26 7.65 -1.06
CA ARG A 193 11.98 8.29 0.06
C ARG A 193 13.04 9.29 -0.40
N ILE A 194 13.66 9.09 -1.57
CA ILE A 194 14.57 10.09 -2.17
C ILE A 194 13.76 11.31 -2.62
N ILE A 195 12.64 11.11 -3.32
CA ILE A 195 11.74 12.20 -3.75
C ILE A 195 11.25 13.00 -2.55
N ALA A 196 10.83 12.32 -1.47
CA ALA A 196 10.42 12.96 -0.21
C ALA A 196 11.57 13.65 0.56
N GLY A 197 12.81 13.53 0.10
CA GLY A 197 13.99 14.08 0.77
C GLY A 197 14.29 13.44 2.13
N ILE A 198 13.78 12.22 2.40
CA ILE A 198 14.05 11.46 3.62
C ILE A 198 15.45 10.87 3.57
N ILE A 199 15.83 10.32 2.42
CA ILE A 199 17.16 9.76 2.19
C ILE A 199 17.83 10.48 1.03
N GLU A 200 19.15 10.62 1.11
CA GLU A 200 19.95 11.20 0.04
C GLU A 200 20.29 10.16 -1.03
N PRO A 201 20.26 10.50 -2.32
CA PRO A 201 20.82 9.65 -3.35
C PRO A 201 22.34 9.51 -3.16
N THR A 202 22.93 8.45 -3.73
CA THR A 202 24.39 8.28 -3.75
C THR A 202 25.03 9.12 -4.87
N SER A 203 24.29 9.34 -5.95
CA SER A 203 24.67 10.16 -7.09
C SER A 203 23.44 10.58 -7.90
N GLY A 204 23.62 11.52 -8.83
CA GLY A 204 22.55 12.10 -9.66
C GLY A 204 21.97 13.36 -9.05
N GLU A 205 20.98 13.92 -9.73
CA GLU A 205 20.30 15.16 -9.35
C GLU A 205 18.82 14.92 -9.15
N MET A 206 18.24 15.51 -8.09
CA MET A 206 16.83 15.50 -7.80
C MET A 206 16.40 16.93 -7.47
N ASN A 207 15.57 17.52 -8.31
CA ASN A 207 15.14 18.90 -8.18
C ASN A 207 13.61 18.98 -8.07
N VAL A 208 13.09 19.78 -7.14
CA VAL A 208 11.68 20.08 -6.98
C VAL A 208 11.46 21.57 -7.21
N ARG A 209 10.46 21.93 -8.00
CA ARG A 209 10.13 23.32 -8.28
C ARG A 209 9.13 23.85 -7.26
N ILE A 210 9.46 25.00 -6.68
CA ILE A 210 8.62 25.75 -5.74
C ILE A 210 8.40 27.15 -6.30
N GLY A 211 7.21 27.42 -6.80
CA GLY A 211 6.95 28.61 -7.60
C GLY A 211 7.78 28.59 -8.88
N ASP A 212 8.68 29.54 -9.05
CA ASP A 212 9.60 29.61 -10.19
C ASP A 212 11.00 29.08 -9.87
N ASP A 213 11.30 28.80 -8.61
CA ASP A 213 12.61 28.33 -8.16
C ASP A 213 12.74 26.80 -8.21
N TRP A 214 13.89 26.31 -8.64
CA TRP A 214 14.28 24.92 -8.50
C TRP A 214 15.08 24.72 -7.21
N VAL A 215 14.67 23.77 -6.40
CA VAL A 215 15.33 23.36 -5.16
C VAL A 215 16.00 22.01 -5.35
N ASP A 216 17.29 21.96 -5.06
CA ASP A 216 18.10 20.73 -5.15
C ASP A 216 17.87 19.87 -3.89
N MET A 217 17.17 18.75 -4.05
CA MET A 217 16.87 17.80 -2.97
C MET A 217 18.08 17.01 -2.49
N THR A 218 19.18 17.05 -3.22
CA THR A 218 20.43 16.35 -2.84
C THR A 218 21.23 17.15 -1.81
N LYS A 219 21.01 18.48 -1.73
CA LYS A 219 21.70 19.35 -0.81
C LYS A 219 20.99 19.42 0.54
N PRO A 220 21.69 19.13 1.66
CA PRO A 220 21.13 19.32 2.99
C PRO A 220 21.02 20.80 3.33
N GLY A 221 20.10 21.14 4.25
CA GLY A 221 19.92 22.50 4.76
C GLY A 221 18.49 23.00 4.68
N ILE A 222 18.19 24.06 5.44
CA ILE A 222 16.85 24.65 5.56
C ILE A 222 16.45 25.36 4.26
N THR A 223 17.40 26.01 3.60
CA THR A 223 17.19 26.79 2.36
C THR A 223 17.08 25.93 1.11
N GLU A 224 17.58 24.70 1.15
CA GLU A 224 17.54 23.72 0.07
C GLU A 224 16.47 22.67 0.36
N ARG A 225 16.87 21.41 0.59
CA ARG A 225 15.95 20.28 0.84
C ARG A 225 14.92 20.57 1.95
N GLY A 226 15.28 21.31 3.00
CA GLY A 226 14.36 21.69 4.07
C GLY A 226 13.18 22.52 3.55
N ARG A 227 13.46 23.54 2.70
CA ARG A 227 12.42 24.35 2.05
C ARG A 227 11.47 23.50 1.21
N ALA A 228 11.99 22.57 0.42
CA ALA A 228 11.16 21.72 -0.42
C ALA A 228 10.25 20.78 0.37
N LYS A 229 10.73 20.26 1.52
CA LYS A 229 9.94 19.36 2.39
C LYS A 229 8.66 19.99 2.95
N GLU A 230 8.57 21.30 3.05
CA GLU A 230 7.34 21.99 3.46
C GLU A 230 6.23 21.83 2.41
N TYR A 231 6.61 21.66 1.15
CA TYR A 231 5.71 21.51 0.00
C TYR A 231 5.56 20.06 -0.49
N ILE A 232 6.17 19.11 0.20
CA ILE A 232 6.08 17.68 -0.12
C ILE A 232 5.35 16.97 1.00
N GLY A 233 4.23 16.33 0.66
CA GLY A 233 3.52 15.41 1.52
C GLY A 233 3.96 13.98 1.25
N LEU A 234 4.07 13.15 2.30
CA LEU A 234 4.34 11.73 2.16
C LEU A 234 3.37 10.94 3.03
N LEU A 235 2.65 10.03 2.41
CA LEU A 235 1.85 9.02 3.09
C LEU A 235 2.56 7.67 2.97
N HIS A 236 2.97 7.13 4.11
CA HIS A 236 3.59 5.81 4.20
C HIS A 236 2.54 4.69 4.19
N GLN A 237 2.99 3.48 3.86
CA GLN A 237 2.17 2.26 3.88
C GLN A 237 1.57 1.98 5.29
N GLU A 238 2.33 2.26 6.35
CA GLU A 238 1.84 2.26 7.73
C GLU A 238 1.42 3.68 8.07
N TYR A 239 0.15 3.91 8.32
CA TYR A 239 -0.41 5.25 8.59
C TYR A 239 0.16 5.82 9.88
N ASP A 240 0.85 6.97 9.78
CA ASP A 240 1.52 7.64 10.90
C ASP A 240 0.54 8.44 11.78
N LEU A 241 -0.66 7.91 12.05
CA LEU A 241 -1.58 8.51 13.00
C LEU A 241 -1.13 8.22 14.44
N TYR A 242 -1.07 9.25 15.27
CA TYR A 242 -0.80 9.09 16.69
C TYR A 242 -1.98 8.38 17.37
N PRO A 243 -1.81 7.13 17.86
CA PRO A 243 -2.93 6.29 18.29
C PRO A 243 -3.68 6.80 19.53
N HIS A 244 -3.02 7.64 20.35
CA HIS A 244 -3.57 8.21 21.58
C HIS A 244 -4.08 9.64 21.42
N ARG A 245 -4.14 10.14 20.19
CA ARG A 245 -4.65 11.47 19.85
C ARG A 245 -5.90 11.35 19.03
N THR A 246 -6.84 12.27 19.24
CA THR A 246 -8.06 12.34 18.43
C THR A 246 -7.75 12.70 16.98
N VAL A 247 -8.72 12.49 16.09
CA VAL A 247 -8.58 12.90 14.68
C VAL A 247 -8.24 14.38 14.57
N ILE A 248 -8.94 15.25 15.33
CA ILE A 248 -8.66 16.69 15.30
C ILE A 248 -7.24 17.01 15.77
N ASP A 249 -6.75 16.34 16.81
CA ASP A 249 -5.39 16.56 17.31
C ASP A 249 -4.34 16.08 16.30
N ASN A 250 -4.56 14.92 15.66
CA ASN A 250 -3.69 14.43 14.59
C ASN A 250 -3.59 15.42 13.42
N LEU A 251 -4.70 16.03 13.03
CA LEU A 251 -4.74 16.98 11.93
C LEU A 251 -4.16 18.35 12.32
N THR A 252 -4.49 18.86 13.50
CA THR A 252 -4.03 20.20 13.94
C THR A 252 -2.56 20.24 14.29
N ASP A 253 -1.99 19.15 14.84
CA ASP A 253 -0.55 19.05 15.07
C ASP A 253 0.25 19.16 13.76
N ALA A 254 -0.29 18.66 12.65
CA ALA A 254 0.37 18.75 11.35
C ALA A 254 0.47 20.23 10.84
N ILE A 255 -0.41 21.11 11.29
CA ILE A 255 -0.39 22.54 10.92
C ILE A 255 0.61 23.35 11.77
N GLY A 256 0.89 22.91 13.00
CA GLY A 256 1.74 23.60 13.97
C GLY A 256 0.97 24.42 15.00
N LEU A 257 1.66 24.74 16.10
CA LEU A 257 1.08 25.35 17.30
C LEU A 257 0.65 26.82 17.15
N GLU A 258 1.07 27.51 16.10
CA GLU A 258 0.80 28.95 15.88
C GLU A 258 -0.54 29.21 15.18
N PHE A 259 -1.25 28.15 14.76
CA PHE A 259 -2.51 28.31 14.03
C PHE A 259 -3.70 28.44 15.01
N PRO A 260 -4.54 29.51 14.89
CA PRO A 260 -5.69 29.69 15.77
C PRO A 260 -6.62 28.48 15.78
N LYS A 261 -7.01 28.01 16.97
CA LYS A 261 -7.74 26.74 17.17
C LYS A 261 -9.02 26.64 16.34
N GLU A 262 -9.80 27.73 16.26
CA GLU A 262 -11.05 27.73 15.48
C GLU A 262 -10.79 27.58 13.98
N LEU A 263 -9.73 28.23 13.46
CA LEU A 263 -9.31 28.08 12.07
C LEU A 263 -8.74 26.70 11.80
N ALA A 264 -7.99 26.13 12.74
CA ALA A 264 -7.46 24.77 12.64
C ALA A 264 -8.59 23.74 12.52
N ILE A 265 -9.63 23.84 13.35
CA ILE A 265 -10.82 22.97 13.29
C ILE A 265 -11.53 23.13 11.93
N ARG A 266 -11.73 24.37 11.49
CA ARG A 266 -12.37 24.63 10.18
C ARG A 266 -11.57 24.02 9.04
N LYS A 267 -10.26 24.20 9.05
CA LYS A 267 -9.35 23.62 8.05
C LYS A 267 -9.38 22.08 8.08
N ALA A 268 -9.37 21.49 9.27
CA ALA A 268 -9.49 20.03 9.44
C ALA A 268 -10.78 19.46 8.82
N VAL A 269 -11.93 20.11 9.07
CA VAL A 269 -13.22 19.69 8.49
C VAL A 269 -13.22 19.80 6.96
N ILE A 270 -12.68 20.89 6.41
CA ILE A 270 -12.56 21.07 4.96
C ILE A 270 -11.67 19.98 4.36
N THR A 271 -10.50 19.74 4.95
CA THR A 271 -9.55 18.73 4.46
C THR A 271 -10.08 17.29 4.58
N LEU A 272 -10.85 16.98 5.65
CA LEU A 272 -11.57 15.71 5.73
C LEU A 272 -12.61 15.56 4.60
N GLY A 273 -13.29 16.64 4.24
CA GLY A 273 -14.17 16.67 3.06
C GLY A 273 -13.42 16.33 1.78
N MET A 274 -12.24 16.92 1.56
CA MET A 274 -11.37 16.62 0.42
C MET A 274 -10.86 15.17 0.43
N ALA A 275 -10.65 14.59 1.61
CA ALA A 275 -10.35 13.17 1.76
C ALA A 275 -11.59 12.25 1.66
N GLY A 276 -12.72 12.75 1.16
CA GLY A 276 -13.91 11.96 0.83
C GLY A 276 -14.88 11.69 1.99
N PHE A 277 -14.81 12.46 3.09
CA PHE A 277 -15.83 12.40 4.13
C PHE A 277 -16.99 13.35 3.86
N SER A 278 -18.23 12.93 4.13
CA SER A 278 -19.36 13.87 4.12
C SER A 278 -19.21 14.92 5.23
N PRO A 279 -19.83 16.10 5.10
CA PRO A 279 -19.76 17.16 6.12
C PRO A 279 -20.21 16.69 7.52
N GLU A 280 -21.23 15.85 7.59
CA GLU A 280 -21.75 15.27 8.83
C GLU A 280 -20.73 14.29 9.43
N LYS A 281 -20.17 13.41 8.60
CA LYS A 281 -19.17 12.42 9.02
C LYS A 281 -17.88 13.09 9.47
N SER A 282 -17.41 14.11 8.75
CA SER A 282 -16.22 14.89 9.12
C SER A 282 -16.32 15.42 10.55
N LYS A 283 -17.48 16.00 10.92
CA LYS A 283 -17.72 16.50 12.27
C LYS A 283 -17.82 15.39 13.31
N ALA A 284 -18.45 14.27 12.95
CA ALA A 284 -18.70 13.15 13.86
C ALA A 284 -17.40 12.41 14.27
N ILE A 285 -16.37 12.40 13.40
CA ILE A 285 -15.12 11.67 13.67
C ILE A 285 -14.05 12.52 14.35
N LEU A 286 -14.19 13.86 14.42
CA LEU A 286 -13.14 14.77 14.94
C LEU A 286 -12.59 14.36 16.31
N ASN A 287 -13.46 13.95 17.21
CA ASN A 287 -13.10 13.60 18.59
C ASN A 287 -12.86 12.10 18.79
N ARG A 288 -12.87 11.29 17.72
CA ARG A 288 -12.58 9.85 17.80
C ARG A 288 -11.08 9.60 17.79
N LEU A 289 -10.68 8.49 18.42
CA LEU A 289 -9.33 7.96 18.32
C LEU A 289 -9.16 7.15 17.02
N PRO A 290 -7.96 7.02 16.47
CA PRO A 290 -7.70 6.17 15.30
C PRO A 290 -8.19 4.72 15.47
N SER A 291 -8.16 4.17 16.68
CA SER A 291 -8.66 2.82 16.99
C SER A 291 -10.19 2.66 16.88
N GLU A 292 -10.93 3.76 16.85
CA GLU A 292 -12.39 3.78 16.72
C GLU A 292 -12.85 3.98 15.27
N LEU A 293 -11.90 4.08 14.33
CA LEU A 293 -12.14 4.25 12.91
C LEU A 293 -12.00 2.91 12.19
N SER A 294 -12.76 2.73 11.10
CA SER A 294 -12.49 1.65 10.15
C SER A 294 -11.15 1.86 9.43
N ASP A 295 -10.61 0.83 8.81
CA ASP A 295 -9.34 0.93 8.08
C ASP A 295 -9.39 1.97 6.97
N GLY A 296 -10.49 2.01 6.21
CA GLY A 296 -10.69 3.04 5.20
C GLY A 296 -10.84 4.45 5.77
N GLU A 297 -11.50 4.61 6.93
CA GLU A 297 -11.57 5.90 7.61
C GLU A 297 -10.19 6.33 8.10
N ARG A 298 -9.40 5.42 8.67
CA ARG A 298 -8.02 5.71 9.10
C ARG A 298 -7.14 6.17 7.96
N HIS A 299 -7.22 5.48 6.81
CA HIS A 299 -6.46 5.87 5.62
C HIS A 299 -6.84 7.26 5.13
N ARG A 300 -8.14 7.56 5.04
CA ARG A 300 -8.60 8.89 4.62
C ARG A 300 -8.23 9.99 5.61
N VAL A 301 -8.22 9.70 6.92
CA VAL A 301 -7.71 10.65 7.94
C VAL A 301 -6.21 10.85 7.78
N ALA A 302 -5.43 9.80 7.50
CA ALA A 302 -4.01 9.91 7.25
C ALA A 302 -3.72 10.70 5.95
N LEU A 303 -4.50 10.50 4.89
CA LEU A 303 -4.44 11.33 3.69
C LEU A 303 -4.77 12.79 4.01
N ALA A 304 -5.82 13.06 4.79
CA ALA A 304 -6.17 14.40 5.24
C ALA A 304 -5.03 15.04 6.08
N GLN A 305 -4.33 14.26 6.91
CA GLN A 305 -3.17 14.75 7.68
C GLN A 305 -2.02 15.22 6.77
N VAL A 306 -1.83 14.57 5.63
CA VAL A 306 -0.86 15.01 4.63
C VAL A 306 -1.37 16.26 3.90
N LEU A 307 -2.62 16.24 3.43
CA LEU A 307 -3.20 17.30 2.62
C LEU A 307 -3.42 18.62 3.41
N ILE A 308 -3.62 18.54 4.74
CA ILE A 308 -3.89 19.74 5.55
C ILE A 308 -2.74 20.76 5.55
N ARG A 309 -1.54 20.31 5.19
CA ARG A 309 -0.35 21.18 5.03
C ARG A 309 -0.29 21.86 3.66
N GLU A 310 -1.25 21.60 2.78
CA GLU A 310 -1.32 22.12 1.41
C GLU A 310 -0.01 21.85 0.62
N PRO A 311 0.44 20.59 0.54
CA PRO A 311 1.62 20.25 -0.23
C PRO A 311 1.37 20.52 -1.71
N ARG A 312 2.41 20.70 -2.50
CA ARG A 312 2.35 20.79 -3.97
C ARG A 312 2.64 19.46 -4.65
N LEU A 313 3.31 18.58 -3.94
CA LEU A 313 3.66 17.24 -4.39
C LEU A 313 3.34 16.26 -3.27
N VAL A 314 2.45 15.31 -3.53
CA VAL A 314 2.04 14.26 -2.58
C VAL A 314 2.60 12.93 -3.06
N ILE A 315 3.33 12.25 -2.20
CA ILE A 315 3.86 10.92 -2.46
C ILE A 315 3.05 9.92 -1.66
N LEU A 316 2.48 8.93 -2.33
CA LEU A 316 1.71 7.85 -1.73
C LEU A 316 2.47 6.54 -1.95
N ASP A 317 2.96 5.92 -0.87
CA ASP A 317 3.69 4.64 -0.93
C ASP A 317 2.75 3.50 -0.54
N GLU A 318 2.30 2.71 -1.54
CA GLU A 318 1.33 1.61 -1.45
C GLU A 318 -0.01 2.05 -0.80
N PRO A 319 -0.71 3.07 -1.36
CA PRO A 319 -1.88 3.67 -0.72
C PRO A 319 -3.09 2.75 -0.59
N THR A 320 -3.16 1.68 -1.37
CA THR A 320 -4.28 0.74 -1.38
C THR A 320 -3.98 -0.58 -0.67
N GLY A 321 -2.72 -0.85 -0.35
CA GLY A 321 -2.19 -2.01 0.39
C GLY A 321 -3.16 -3.18 0.56
N THR A 322 -3.76 -3.31 1.73
CA THR A 322 -4.67 -4.40 2.13
C THR A 322 -6.15 -4.01 2.09
N MET A 323 -6.53 -2.97 1.32
CA MET A 323 -7.89 -2.45 1.31
C MET A 323 -8.84 -3.29 0.46
N ASP A 324 -10.08 -3.36 0.91
CA ASP A 324 -11.19 -3.90 0.11
C ASP A 324 -11.50 -3.00 -1.11
N PRO A 325 -12.17 -3.53 -2.15
CA PRO A 325 -12.45 -2.79 -3.38
C PRO A 325 -13.28 -1.51 -3.18
N ILE A 326 -14.17 -1.47 -2.18
CA ILE A 326 -14.99 -0.29 -1.88
C ILE A 326 -14.11 0.81 -1.31
N THR A 327 -13.27 0.45 -0.32
CA THR A 327 -12.32 1.39 0.29
C THR A 327 -11.28 1.89 -0.73
N LYS A 328 -10.78 1.03 -1.64
CA LYS A 328 -9.91 1.44 -2.75
C LYS A 328 -10.56 2.51 -3.63
N LYS A 329 -11.85 2.34 -3.92
CA LYS A 329 -12.63 3.31 -4.70
C LYS A 329 -12.73 4.65 -3.97
N ASP A 330 -13.01 4.64 -2.67
CA ASP A 330 -13.05 5.85 -1.84
C ASP A 330 -11.69 6.59 -1.85
N VAL A 331 -10.58 5.84 -1.75
CA VAL A 331 -9.22 6.40 -1.83
C VAL A 331 -8.96 7.01 -3.20
N LYS A 332 -9.33 6.32 -4.28
CA LYS A 332 -9.25 6.84 -5.65
C LYS A 332 -9.98 8.19 -5.78
N HIS A 333 -11.23 8.25 -5.34
CA HIS A 333 -12.03 9.47 -5.38
C HIS A 333 -11.38 10.60 -4.57
N SER A 334 -10.83 10.29 -3.39
CA SER A 334 -10.16 11.28 -2.55
C SER A 334 -8.92 11.87 -3.24
N ILE A 335 -8.14 11.04 -3.92
CA ILE A 335 -6.94 11.49 -4.64
C ILE A 335 -7.33 12.34 -5.86
N LEU A 336 -8.30 11.89 -6.65
CA LEU A 336 -8.79 12.64 -7.81
C LEU A 336 -9.37 14.00 -7.37
N HIS A 337 -10.19 13.99 -6.33
CA HIS A 337 -10.78 15.22 -5.78
C HIS A 337 -9.71 16.20 -5.26
N ALA A 338 -8.70 15.70 -4.52
CA ALA A 338 -7.59 16.53 -4.05
C ALA A 338 -6.79 17.12 -5.22
N ARG A 339 -6.53 16.35 -6.29
CA ARG A 339 -5.89 16.87 -7.50
C ARG A 339 -6.69 18.02 -8.11
N ASP A 340 -8.00 17.81 -8.30
CA ASP A 340 -8.85 18.72 -9.07
C ASP A 340 -9.19 19.99 -8.27
N GLU A 341 -9.42 19.89 -6.96
CA GLU A 341 -9.80 21.01 -6.11
C GLU A 341 -8.61 21.81 -5.53
N MET A 342 -7.45 21.15 -5.34
CA MET A 342 -6.28 21.78 -4.71
C MET A 342 -5.11 21.96 -5.69
N ASP A 343 -5.26 21.55 -6.94
CA ASP A 343 -4.17 21.54 -7.93
C ASP A 343 -2.95 20.69 -7.51
N GLU A 344 -3.20 19.64 -6.72
CA GLU A 344 -2.15 18.77 -6.17
C GLU A 344 -1.54 17.85 -7.24
N THR A 345 -0.26 17.58 -7.10
CA THR A 345 0.46 16.61 -7.93
C THR A 345 0.74 15.36 -7.12
N PHE A 346 0.51 14.18 -7.69
CA PHE A 346 0.70 12.92 -6.99
C PHE A 346 1.79 12.05 -7.62
N VAL A 347 2.63 11.45 -6.78
CA VAL A 347 3.50 10.34 -7.14
C VAL A 347 3.04 9.12 -6.36
N ILE A 348 2.52 8.12 -7.05
CA ILE A 348 1.95 6.91 -6.46
C ILE A 348 2.90 5.74 -6.70
N VAL A 349 3.39 5.16 -5.64
CA VAL A 349 4.14 3.90 -5.67
C VAL A 349 3.18 2.77 -5.38
N SER A 350 3.00 1.84 -6.31
CA SER A 350 2.12 0.70 -6.10
C SER A 350 2.52 -0.52 -6.92
N HIS A 351 2.08 -1.69 -6.47
CA HIS A 351 2.07 -2.94 -7.21
C HIS A 351 0.64 -3.35 -7.66
N ASP A 352 -0.37 -2.58 -7.26
CA ASP A 352 -1.78 -2.78 -7.64
C ASP A 352 -2.03 -2.17 -9.02
N MET A 353 -1.94 -3.02 -10.05
CA MET A 353 -2.03 -2.59 -11.45
C MET A 353 -3.42 -2.08 -11.83
N ASP A 354 -4.47 -2.61 -11.19
CA ASP A 354 -5.85 -2.18 -11.42
C ASP A 354 -6.05 -0.76 -10.89
N PHE A 355 -5.65 -0.52 -9.65
CA PHE A 355 -5.70 0.82 -9.05
C PHE A 355 -4.89 1.84 -9.85
N VAL A 356 -3.66 1.48 -10.22
CA VAL A 356 -2.79 2.35 -11.04
C VAL A 356 -3.44 2.63 -12.41
N GLY A 357 -4.02 1.61 -13.04
CA GLY A 357 -4.72 1.74 -14.32
C GLY A 357 -5.88 2.71 -14.30
N GLU A 358 -6.56 2.77 -13.16
CA GLU A 358 -7.72 3.64 -12.96
C GLU A 358 -7.39 5.09 -12.62
N ILE A 359 -6.22 5.36 -12.01
CA ILE A 359 -5.93 6.67 -11.45
C ILE A 359 -4.74 7.39 -12.07
N CYS A 360 -3.65 6.67 -12.41
CA CYS A 360 -2.44 7.30 -12.91
C CYS A 360 -2.55 7.75 -14.37
N ASP A 361 -1.98 8.90 -14.68
CA ASP A 361 -1.91 9.45 -16.04
C ASP A 361 -0.77 8.82 -16.83
N ARG A 362 0.41 8.81 -16.22
CA ARG A 362 1.63 8.16 -16.73
C ARG A 362 2.23 7.29 -15.64
N VAL A 363 2.98 6.27 -16.08
CA VAL A 363 3.68 5.38 -15.15
C VAL A 363 5.10 5.12 -15.60
N ALA A 364 5.98 4.91 -14.60
CA ALA A 364 7.33 4.39 -14.76
C ALA A 364 7.38 2.96 -14.24
N LEU A 365 7.76 2.01 -15.09
CA LEU A 365 7.99 0.62 -14.73
C LEU A 365 9.40 0.42 -14.21
N MET A 366 9.53 0.02 -12.94
CA MET A 366 10.82 -0.27 -12.30
C MET A 366 11.11 -1.76 -12.23
N ARG A 367 12.36 -2.14 -12.60
CA ARG A 367 12.91 -3.51 -12.45
C ARG A 367 14.37 -3.43 -12.05
N GLY A 368 14.75 -4.16 -10.96
CA GLY A 368 16.14 -4.22 -10.51
C GLY A 368 16.79 -2.84 -10.27
N GLY A 369 16.01 -1.91 -9.73
CA GLY A 369 16.45 -0.54 -9.44
C GLY A 369 16.46 0.41 -10.63
N LYS A 370 16.11 -0.04 -11.85
CA LYS A 370 16.10 0.77 -13.08
C LYS A 370 14.66 1.06 -13.52
N ILE A 371 14.46 2.21 -14.14
CA ILE A 371 13.26 2.46 -14.92
C ILE A 371 13.47 1.85 -16.32
N VAL A 372 12.63 0.87 -16.69
CA VAL A 372 12.73 0.15 -17.96
C VAL A 372 11.76 0.68 -19.02
N ALA A 373 10.67 1.34 -18.59
CA ALA A 373 9.73 2.01 -19.48
C ALA A 373 9.05 3.17 -18.73
N ILE A 374 8.72 4.24 -19.45
CA ILE A 374 7.87 5.35 -19.00
C ILE A 374 6.91 5.68 -20.14
N GLY A 375 5.63 5.85 -19.83
CA GLY A 375 4.64 6.22 -20.82
C GLY A 375 3.25 6.39 -20.23
N LYS A 376 2.26 6.54 -21.10
CA LYS A 376 0.84 6.56 -20.69
C LYS A 376 0.48 5.25 -20.01
N THR A 377 -0.30 5.34 -18.95
CA THR A 377 -0.65 4.17 -18.12
C THR A 377 -1.18 2.98 -18.91
N PRO A 378 -2.15 3.12 -19.85
CA PRO A 378 -2.65 1.98 -20.61
C PRO A 378 -1.58 1.28 -21.45
N GLU A 379 -0.64 2.05 -22.04
CA GLU A 379 0.42 1.52 -22.89
C GLU A 379 1.42 0.67 -22.08
N ILE A 380 1.83 1.17 -20.93
CA ILE A 380 2.80 0.47 -20.06
C ILE A 380 2.16 -0.75 -19.40
N LEU A 381 0.91 -0.67 -18.92
CA LEU A 381 0.21 -1.82 -18.35
C LEU A 381 -0.02 -2.94 -19.37
N ALA A 382 -0.32 -2.59 -20.63
CA ALA A 382 -0.41 -3.58 -21.72
C ALA A 382 0.94 -4.31 -21.95
N GLN A 383 2.08 -3.62 -21.84
CA GLN A 383 3.42 -4.24 -21.92
C GLN A 383 3.66 -5.21 -20.77
N VAL A 384 3.33 -4.81 -19.51
CA VAL A 384 3.47 -5.68 -18.32
C VAL A 384 2.66 -6.96 -18.49
N THR A 385 1.39 -6.84 -18.86
CA THR A 385 0.48 -7.98 -19.07
C THR A 385 0.93 -8.91 -20.21
N ALA A 386 1.52 -8.35 -21.27
CA ALA A 386 2.02 -9.13 -22.40
C ALA A 386 3.31 -9.93 -22.05
N GLU A 387 4.12 -9.41 -21.13
CA GLU A 387 5.34 -10.09 -20.66
C GLU A 387 4.99 -11.20 -19.67
N GLU A 388 4.06 -10.97 -18.74
CA GLU A 388 3.59 -11.99 -17.77
C GLU A 388 2.91 -13.21 -18.42
N LYS A 389 2.43 -13.07 -19.65
CA LYS A 389 1.88 -14.20 -20.43
C LYS A 389 2.95 -15.01 -21.16
N LYS A 390 4.20 -14.55 -21.17
CA LYS A 390 5.32 -15.23 -21.86
C LYS A 390 6.24 -16.00 -20.92
N ASP A 391 6.20 -15.68 -19.60
CA ASP A 391 6.86 -16.40 -18.53
C ASP A 391 5.93 -17.47 -17.93
#